data_dae6621ec3c5bd1197aa234d16a6ac4e
#
_entry.id   dae6621ec3c5bd1197aa234d16a6ac4e
#
_cell.length_a   1.000
_cell.length_b   1.000
_cell.length_c   1.000
_cell.angle_alpha   90.00
_cell.angle_beta   90.00
_cell.angle_gamma   90.00
#
_symmetry.space_group_name_H-M   'P 1'
#
loop_
_entity.id
_entity.type
_entity.pdbx_description
1 polymer ?
#
loop_
_entity_poly.entity_id
_entity_poly.type
_entity_poly.pdbx_seq_one_letter_code
_entity_poly.pdbx_strand_id
1 'polypeptide(L)'
;MIDKSKKTIRILFPQWQGGNQELYGFGARLLHWLSPESCSSLHTISVPEFNPDTPEPEEGLLYRRQLLSQHDEAWAVLEKEEPDHIVVFGGDCLVDQAPFAWMNTRHNGEMGVLWIDSHADVKTPRDFTNGHTMVLGNLLGGGDPEFASKVKTPVAPSRVMYAGLIEEGLTEQESSVISDLGLQIARPEELYENSDRITRWIKEQNICKLAVHLDLDVLNPDVFRSLLFAEPEPEFDWQAVYPVGKLNLAQTLRVIRDVSAETEIVIIGITEHLPWDAWNLKELLKKLPIMNE
;
A
#
# COMPACT_ATOMS: atom_id res chain seq x y z
N MET A 1 7.40 -17.90 -17.08
CA MET A 1 6.43 -18.99 -16.75
C MET A 1 6.33 -19.04 -15.24
N ILE A 2 5.10 -18.98 -14.68
CA ILE A 2 4.90 -19.11 -13.23
C ILE A 2 5.29 -20.54 -12.82
N ASP A 3 6.18 -20.65 -11.86
CA ASP A 3 6.56 -21.95 -11.27
C ASP A 3 5.37 -22.47 -10.44
N LYS A 4 4.71 -23.51 -10.97
CA LYS A 4 3.53 -24.12 -10.34
C LYS A 4 3.84 -24.86 -9.02
N SER A 5 5.12 -25.01 -8.66
CA SER A 5 5.53 -25.61 -7.38
C SER A 5 5.43 -24.62 -6.23
N LYS A 6 5.37 -23.30 -6.50
CA LYS A 6 5.32 -22.24 -5.51
C LYS A 6 3.89 -21.98 -5.03
N LYS A 7 3.73 -21.87 -3.72
CA LYS A 7 2.46 -21.58 -3.09
C LYS A 7 2.17 -20.08 -3.13
N THR A 8 1.11 -19.69 -3.83
CA THR A 8 0.60 -18.32 -3.84
C THR A 8 -0.67 -18.24 -3.00
N ILE A 9 -0.79 -17.23 -2.17
CA ILE A 9 -2.04 -16.87 -1.49
C ILE A 9 -2.51 -15.48 -1.93
N ARG A 10 -3.80 -15.25 -1.77
CA ARG A 10 -4.44 -13.95 -1.92
C ARG A 10 -4.98 -13.50 -0.59
N ILE A 11 -4.76 -12.26 -0.21
CA ILE A 11 -5.29 -11.65 1.01
C ILE A 11 -6.23 -10.52 0.60
N LEU A 12 -7.50 -10.64 0.98
CA LEU A 12 -8.43 -9.52 0.95
C LEU A 12 -8.38 -8.83 2.31
N PHE A 13 -7.85 -7.63 2.34
CA PHE A 13 -7.66 -6.87 3.56
C PHE A 13 -8.40 -5.51 3.45
N PRO A 14 -9.72 -5.49 3.66
CA PRO A 14 -10.56 -4.32 3.43
C PRO A 14 -10.45 -3.29 4.57
N GLN A 15 -9.21 -3.00 5.02
CA GLN A 15 -8.91 -2.05 6.07
C GLN A 15 -9.26 -0.63 5.61
N TRP A 16 -9.92 0.11 6.47
CA TRP A 16 -10.29 1.50 6.25
C TRP A 16 -9.81 2.41 7.38
N GLN A 17 -9.44 1.82 8.49
CA GLN A 17 -9.11 2.53 9.72
C GLN A 17 -7.76 3.25 9.63
N GLY A 18 -6.80 2.72 8.87
CA GLY A 18 -5.48 3.33 8.69
C GLY A 18 -5.57 4.69 8.01
N GLY A 19 -6.48 4.83 7.04
CA GLY A 19 -6.76 6.10 6.36
C GLY A 19 -8.00 6.83 6.88
N ASN A 20 -8.78 6.21 7.79
CA ASN A 20 -10.05 6.74 8.31
C ASN A 20 -11.06 7.09 7.20
N GLN A 21 -11.17 6.22 6.19
CA GLN A 21 -12.04 6.44 5.03
C GLN A 21 -12.80 5.16 4.65
N GLU A 22 -14.15 5.23 4.68
CA GLU A 22 -15.03 4.08 4.42
C GLU A 22 -14.79 3.42 3.05
N LEU A 23 -14.52 4.22 2.03
CA LEU A 23 -14.34 3.72 0.67
C LEU A 23 -13.19 2.73 0.51
N TYR A 24 -12.16 2.79 1.33
CA TYR A 24 -11.05 1.84 1.29
C TYR A 24 -11.53 0.39 1.41
N GLY A 25 -12.45 0.13 2.36
CA GLY A 25 -13.01 -1.22 2.52
C GLY A 25 -13.82 -1.69 1.31
N PHE A 26 -14.57 -0.79 0.67
CA PHE A 26 -15.29 -1.09 -0.57
C PHE A 26 -14.32 -1.26 -1.75
N GLY A 27 -13.34 -0.37 -1.86
CA GLY A 27 -12.31 -0.41 -2.90
C GLY A 27 -11.52 -1.71 -2.91
N ALA A 28 -11.08 -2.20 -1.75
CA ALA A 28 -10.39 -3.48 -1.61
C ALA A 28 -11.24 -4.67 -2.15
N ARG A 29 -12.53 -4.70 -1.79
CA ARG A 29 -13.45 -5.74 -2.28
C ARG A 29 -13.66 -5.66 -3.79
N LEU A 30 -13.74 -4.45 -4.33
CA LEU A 30 -13.86 -4.25 -5.77
C LEU A 30 -12.58 -4.61 -6.51
N LEU A 31 -11.40 -4.30 -5.97
CA LEU A 31 -10.12 -4.75 -6.53
C LEU A 31 -10.07 -6.28 -6.63
N HIS A 32 -10.44 -6.97 -5.57
CA HIS A 32 -10.51 -8.43 -5.59
C HIS A 32 -11.49 -8.94 -6.66
N TRP A 33 -12.68 -8.34 -6.77
CA TRP A 33 -13.69 -8.72 -7.76
C TRP A 33 -13.22 -8.48 -9.20
N LEU A 34 -12.48 -7.40 -9.45
CA LEU A 34 -11.90 -7.06 -10.75
C LEU A 34 -10.70 -7.94 -11.12
N SER A 35 -10.07 -8.57 -10.14
CA SER A 35 -8.88 -9.38 -10.37
C SER A 35 -9.20 -10.66 -11.16
N PRO A 36 -8.26 -11.19 -11.95
CA PRO A 36 -8.44 -12.46 -12.63
C PRO A 36 -8.78 -13.60 -11.66
N GLU A 37 -9.61 -14.54 -12.12
CA GLU A 37 -9.85 -15.79 -11.39
C GLU A 37 -8.52 -16.52 -11.13
N SER A 38 -8.43 -17.16 -9.99
CA SER A 38 -7.23 -17.89 -9.55
C SER A 38 -7.61 -19.10 -8.72
N CYS A 39 -6.77 -20.12 -8.79
CA CYS A 39 -6.82 -21.28 -7.89
C CYS A 39 -6.09 -21.05 -6.55
N SER A 40 -5.44 -19.90 -6.36
CA SER A 40 -4.79 -19.54 -5.10
C SER A 40 -5.84 -19.35 -3.99
N SER A 41 -5.52 -19.81 -2.77
CA SER A 41 -6.41 -19.61 -1.62
C SER A 41 -6.59 -18.11 -1.33
N LEU A 42 -7.83 -17.74 -1.04
CA LEU A 42 -8.19 -16.40 -0.58
C LEU A 42 -8.36 -16.41 0.93
N HIS A 43 -7.68 -15.51 1.62
CA HIS A 43 -7.85 -15.24 3.05
C HIS A 43 -8.38 -13.83 3.22
N THR A 44 -9.45 -13.68 3.97
CA THR A 44 -10.03 -12.36 4.25
C THR A 44 -9.74 -12.00 5.69
N ILE A 45 -9.10 -10.85 5.90
CA ILE A 45 -8.84 -10.31 7.23
C ILE A 45 -10.12 -9.68 7.76
N SER A 46 -10.42 -9.93 9.03
CA SER A 46 -11.63 -9.45 9.70
C SER A 46 -11.50 -7.96 10.00
N VAL A 47 -12.24 -7.17 9.25
CA VAL A 47 -12.30 -5.71 9.44
C VAL A 47 -13.74 -5.35 9.79
N PRO A 48 -13.98 -4.63 10.92
CA PRO A 48 -15.32 -4.20 11.28
C PRO A 48 -15.89 -3.23 10.23
N GLU A 49 -17.21 -3.16 10.17
CA GLU A 49 -17.90 -2.17 9.34
C GLU A 49 -17.51 -0.75 9.77
N PHE A 50 -17.59 0.17 8.81
CA PHE A 50 -17.29 1.57 9.07
C PHE A 50 -18.22 2.13 10.15
N ASN A 51 -17.62 2.87 11.08
CA ASN A 51 -18.34 3.68 12.07
C ASN A 51 -17.99 5.15 11.84
N PRO A 52 -18.98 6.02 11.60
CA PRO A 52 -18.74 7.45 11.41
C PRO A 52 -18.22 8.14 12.68
N ASP A 53 -18.42 7.53 13.86
CA ASP A 53 -17.89 8.06 15.12
C ASP A 53 -16.39 7.76 15.21
N THR A 54 -15.56 8.69 14.77
CA THR A 54 -14.09 8.58 14.86
C THR A 54 -13.67 8.62 16.33
N PRO A 55 -12.93 7.62 16.83
CA PRO A 55 -12.48 7.60 18.21
C PRO A 55 -11.38 8.63 18.46
N GLU A 56 -11.14 8.94 19.73
CA GLU A 56 -9.93 9.66 20.12
C GLU A 56 -8.68 8.84 19.79
N PRO A 57 -7.58 9.48 19.34
CA PRO A 57 -6.33 8.78 19.06
C PRO A 57 -5.76 8.11 20.33
N GLU A 58 -5.37 6.85 20.21
CA GLU A 58 -4.62 6.12 21.24
C GLU A 58 -3.12 6.24 20.94
N GLU A 59 -2.35 6.86 21.83
CA GLU A 59 -0.91 7.14 21.64
C GLU A 59 -0.59 7.82 20.29
N GLY A 60 -1.48 8.71 19.87
CA GLY A 60 -1.35 9.48 18.63
C GLY A 60 -1.85 8.77 17.38
N LEU A 61 -2.45 7.57 17.49
CA LEU A 61 -2.94 6.81 16.35
C LEU A 61 -4.43 6.51 16.47
N LEU A 62 -5.22 6.85 15.43
CA LEU A 62 -6.63 6.47 15.32
C LEU A 62 -6.76 4.95 15.19
N TYR A 63 -7.79 4.38 15.82
CA TYR A 63 -8.13 2.95 15.73
C TYR A 63 -6.97 1.99 16.08
N ARG A 64 -5.99 2.43 16.87
CA ARG A 64 -4.74 1.72 17.17
C ARG A 64 -4.95 0.24 17.48
N ARG A 65 -5.86 -0.10 18.41
CA ARG A 65 -6.12 -1.50 18.81
C ARG A 65 -6.68 -2.34 17.70
N GLN A 66 -7.58 -1.77 16.89
CA GLN A 66 -8.17 -2.46 15.75
C GLN A 66 -7.10 -2.75 14.69
N LEU A 67 -6.27 -1.76 14.36
CA LEU A 67 -5.16 -1.90 13.42
C LEU A 67 -4.15 -2.96 13.86
N LEU A 68 -3.76 -2.96 15.14
CA LEU A 68 -2.85 -3.97 15.71
C LEU A 68 -3.47 -5.38 15.67
N SER A 69 -4.76 -5.51 16.00
CA SER A 69 -5.47 -6.80 15.93
C SER A 69 -5.54 -7.34 14.51
N GLN A 70 -5.79 -6.48 13.52
CA GLN A 70 -5.82 -6.84 12.10
C GLN A 70 -4.44 -7.23 11.58
N HIS A 71 -3.38 -6.51 12.00
CA HIS A 71 -2.00 -6.88 11.72
C HIS A 71 -1.68 -8.28 12.25
N ASP A 72 -2.07 -8.59 13.49
CA ASP A 72 -1.80 -9.89 14.11
C ASP A 72 -2.59 -11.02 13.46
N GLU A 73 -3.82 -10.76 13.00
CA GLU A 73 -4.60 -11.73 12.21
C GLU A 73 -3.91 -12.02 10.86
N ALA A 74 -3.46 -10.97 10.15
CA ALA A 74 -2.72 -11.13 8.89
C ALA A 74 -1.42 -11.92 9.11
N TRP A 75 -0.68 -11.62 10.16
CA TRP A 75 0.53 -12.35 10.53
C TRP A 75 0.22 -13.83 10.81
N ALA A 76 -0.83 -14.15 11.55
CA ALA A 76 -1.23 -15.53 11.86
C ALA A 76 -1.60 -16.32 10.58
N VAL A 77 -2.25 -15.68 9.60
CA VAL A 77 -2.50 -16.29 8.28
C VAL A 77 -1.18 -16.64 7.60
N LEU A 78 -0.21 -15.74 7.59
CA LEU A 78 1.08 -15.94 6.94
C LEU A 78 1.89 -17.06 7.60
N GLU A 79 1.93 -17.10 8.93
CA GLU A 79 2.59 -18.17 9.70
C GLU A 79 1.96 -19.55 9.42
N LYS A 80 0.65 -19.60 9.26
CA LYS A 80 -0.08 -20.85 8.98
C LYS A 80 0.13 -21.32 7.55
N GLU A 81 0.06 -20.41 6.60
CA GLU A 81 0.06 -20.73 5.17
C GLU A 81 1.48 -20.86 4.61
N GLU A 82 2.47 -20.22 5.19
CA GLU A 82 3.87 -20.21 4.73
C GLU A 82 4.00 -20.01 3.21
N PRO A 83 3.40 -18.95 2.61
CA PRO A 83 3.37 -18.77 1.17
C PRO A 83 4.74 -18.40 0.59
N ASP A 84 4.95 -18.75 -0.68
CA ASP A 84 6.08 -18.27 -1.48
C ASP A 84 5.76 -16.94 -2.17
N HIS A 85 4.47 -16.71 -2.50
CA HIS A 85 3.99 -15.46 -3.10
C HIS A 85 2.71 -14.97 -2.43
N ILE A 86 2.56 -13.66 -2.35
CA ILE A 86 1.40 -13.01 -1.74
C ILE A 86 0.85 -11.94 -2.69
N VAL A 87 -0.47 -11.92 -2.88
CA VAL A 87 -1.19 -10.80 -3.50
C VAL A 87 -2.12 -10.20 -2.45
N VAL A 88 -1.98 -8.91 -2.16
CA VAL A 88 -2.84 -8.19 -1.21
C VAL A 88 -3.78 -7.28 -1.98
N PHE A 89 -5.09 -7.44 -1.77
CA PHE A 89 -6.11 -6.48 -2.17
C PHE A 89 -6.43 -5.64 -0.95
N GLY A 90 -5.75 -4.51 -0.83
CA GLY A 90 -5.77 -3.66 0.34
C GLY A 90 -6.83 -2.56 0.30
N GLY A 91 -7.21 -2.10 1.46
CA GLY A 91 -7.86 -0.81 1.62
C GLY A 91 -6.80 0.30 1.64
N ASP A 92 -6.38 0.70 2.83
CA ASP A 92 -5.28 1.66 3.01
C ASP A 92 -3.89 0.98 3.00
N CYS A 93 -2.81 1.78 2.96
CA CYS A 93 -1.44 1.29 2.81
C CYS A 93 -0.95 0.43 3.98
N LEU A 94 -1.51 0.57 5.20
CA LEU A 94 -1.05 -0.16 6.38
C LEU A 94 -1.22 -1.68 6.26
N VAL A 95 -2.08 -2.16 5.36
CA VAL A 95 -2.30 -3.58 5.10
C VAL A 95 -1.04 -4.33 4.67
N ASP A 96 -0.07 -3.63 4.06
CA ASP A 96 1.15 -4.25 3.53
C ASP A 96 2.22 -4.47 4.59
N GLN A 97 2.09 -3.87 5.78
CA GLN A 97 3.11 -4.01 6.81
C GLN A 97 3.34 -5.47 7.24
N ALA A 98 2.30 -6.20 7.60
CA ALA A 98 2.44 -7.58 8.07
C ALA A 98 3.00 -8.51 6.97
N PRO A 99 2.47 -8.51 5.72
CA PRO A 99 3.01 -9.31 4.62
C PRO A 99 4.47 -8.99 4.29
N PHE A 100 4.83 -7.71 4.21
CA PHE A 100 6.19 -7.30 3.87
C PHE A 100 7.19 -7.65 4.97
N ALA A 101 6.86 -7.39 6.24
CA ALA A 101 7.70 -7.74 7.38
C ALA A 101 7.90 -9.26 7.51
N TRP A 102 6.83 -10.04 7.30
CA TRP A 102 6.90 -11.50 7.34
C TRP A 102 7.80 -12.05 6.23
N MET A 103 7.59 -11.60 5.00
CA MET A 103 8.38 -12.06 3.86
C MET A 103 9.84 -11.63 3.96
N ASN A 104 10.12 -10.41 4.42
CA ASN A 104 11.49 -9.96 4.64
C ASN A 104 12.21 -10.82 5.69
N THR A 105 11.52 -11.20 6.76
CA THR A 105 12.06 -12.13 7.77
C THR A 105 12.34 -13.51 7.16
N ARG A 106 11.43 -14.05 6.35
CA ARG A 106 11.60 -15.33 5.64
C ARG A 106 12.80 -15.31 4.67
N HIS A 107 13.12 -14.17 4.10
CA HIS A 107 14.29 -13.98 3.23
C HIS A 107 15.50 -13.37 3.96
N ASN A 108 15.57 -13.48 5.29
CA ASN A 108 16.72 -13.04 6.12
C ASN A 108 17.13 -11.57 5.91
N GLY A 109 16.18 -10.68 5.60
CA GLY A 109 16.44 -9.26 5.34
C GLY A 109 16.96 -8.94 3.94
N GLU A 110 17.01 -9.93 3.04
CA GLU A 110 17.56 -9.80 1.68
C GLU A 110 16.51 -9.38 0.62
N MET A 111 15.27 -9.14 1.04
CA MET A 111 14.19 -8.69 0.14
C MET A 111 14.34 -7.20 -0.19
N GLY A 112 14.16 -6.84 -1.46
CA GLY A 112 13.98 -5.45 -1.87
C GLY A 112 12.52 -5.00 -1.70
N VAL A 113 12.31 -3.70 -1.52
CA VAL A 113 10.99 -3.08 -1.45
C VAL A 113 10.92 -1.97 -2.49
N LEU A 114 10.04 -2.13 -3.46
CA LEU A 114 9.68 -1.09 -4.43
C LEU A 114 8.37 -0.44 -3.97
N TRP A 115 8.46 0.83 -3.55
CA TRP A 115 7.35 1.62 -3.03
C TRP A 115 6.82 2.52 -4.16
N ILE A 116 5.78 2.05 -4.87
CA ILE A 116 5.17 2.79 -5.99
C ILE A 116 4.06 3.64 -5.40
N ASP A 117 4.34 4.93 -5.17
CA ASP A 117 3.50 5.81 -4.39
C ASP A 117 3.87 7.28 -4.65
N SER A 118 2.92 8.19 -4.51
CA SER A 118 3.16 9.64 -4.51
C SER A 118 3.62 10.16 -3.15
N HIS A 119 3.45 9.36 -2.07
CA HIS A 119 3.76 9.69 -0.68
C HIS A 119 4.96 8.90 -0.13
N ALA A 120 5.52 9.36 0.99
CA ALA A 120 6.69 8.73 1.58
C ALA A 120 6.38 7.64 2.61
N ASP A 121 5.24 7.71 3.27
CA ASP A 121 4.76 6.79 4.31
C ASP A 121 5.77 6.51 5.45
N VAL A 122 6.49 7.56 5.84
CA VAL A 122 7.49 7.52 6.92
C VAL A 122 7.17 8.46 8.08
N LYS A 123 5.90 8.88 8.20
CA LYS A 123 5.44 9.69 9.34
C LYS A 123 5.45 8.90 10.65
N THR A 124 5.26 9.61 11.73
CA THR A 124 5.14 9.06 13.08
C THR A 124 3.83 9.52 13.72
N PRO A 125 3.38 8.92 14.85
CA PRO A 125 2.20 9.41 15.58
C PRO A 125 2.31 10.84 16.11
N ARG A 126 3.49 11.46 16.03
CA ARG A 126 3.68 12.88 16.36
C ARG A 126 3.34 13.81 15.21
N ASP A 127 3.43 13.28 13.98
CA ASP A 127 3.24 14.06 12.75
C ASP A 127 1.81 13.94 12.24
N PHE A 128 1.21 12.75 12.38
CA PHE A 128 -0.13 12.46 11.87
C PHE A 128 -0.81 11.34 12.65
N THR A 129 -2.14 11.29 12.62
CA THR A 129 -2.92 10.32 13.40
C THR A 129 -3.34 9.08 12.59
N ASN A 130 -3.18 9.09 11.28
CA ASN A 130 -3.61 8.02 10.38
C ASN A 130 -2.45 7.07 10.09
N GLY A 131 -2.60 5.79 10.44
CA GLY A 131 -1.52 4.80 10.42
C GLY A 131 -1.00 4.45 9.03
N HIS A 132 -1.80 4.64 7.96
CA HIS A 132 -1.38 4.34 6.59
C HIS A 132 -0.14 5.16 6.17
N THR A 133 0.04 6.38 6.70
CA THR A 133 1.19 7.23 6.37
C THR A 133 2.50 6.83 7.07
N MET A 134 2.53 5.72 7.80
CA MET A 134 3.66 5.30 8.64
C MET A 134 4.27 3.95 8.21
N VAL A 135 3.70 3.32 7.21
CA VAL A 135 3.96 1.90 6.89
C VAL A 135 5.42 1.64 6.55
N LEU A 136 5.97 2.40 5.62
CA LEU A 136 7.36 2.23 5.22
C LEU A 136 8.30 2.63 6.37
N GLY A 137 7.95 3.66 7.14
CA GLY A 137 8.65 4.01 8.37
C GLY A 137 8.71 2.85 9.36
N ASN A 138 7.58 2.16 9.60
CA ASN A 138 7.51 0.98 10.46
C ASN A 138 8.41 -0.15 9.94
N LEU A 139 8.36 -0.44 8.62
CA LEU A 139 9.18 -1.48 7.98
C LEU A 139 10.69 -1.19 8.09
N LEU A 140 11.08 0.08 8.12
CA LEU A 140 12.47 0.54 8.33
C LEU A 140 12.89 0.54 9.81
N GLY A 141 11.97 0.26 10.75
CA GLY A 141 12.23 0.23 12.19
C GLY A 141 12.02 1.59 12.90
N GLY A 142 11.46 2.57 12.17
CA GLY A 142 10.99 3.87 12.69
C GLY A 142 9.46 3.89 12.83
N GLY A 143 8.82 5.02 12.51
CA GLY A 143 7.36 5.14 12.49
C GLY A 143 6.68 5.03 13.86
N ASP A 144 5.59 4.27 13.94
CA ASP A 144 4.93 3.97 15.21
C ASP A 144 5.71 2.92 16.01
N PRO A 145 6.05 3.16 17.29
CA PRO A 145 6.91 2.25 18.05
C PRO A 145 6.37 0.83 18.20
N GLU A 146 5.06 0.65 18.36
CA GLU A 146 4.47 -0.68 18.53
C GLU A 146 4.40 -1.44 17.20
N PHE A 147 3.99 -0.76 16.12
CA PHE A 147 4.03 -1.35 14.77
C PHE A 147 5.46 -1.68 14.34
N ALA A 148 6.42 -0.79 14.57
CA ALA A 148 7.83 -1.05 14.28
C ALA A 148 8.38 -2.24 15.08
N SER A 149 7.96 -2.42 16.35
CA SER A 149 8.36 -3.57 17.18
C SER A 149 7.89 -4.92 16.63
N LYS A 150 6.84 -4.95 15.81
CA LYS A 150 6.34 -6.16 15.15
C LYS A 150 7.16 -6.55 13.91
N VAL A 151 8.02 -5.66 13.43
CA VAL A 151 8.94 -5.91 12.31
C VAL A 151 10.19 -6.61 12.84
N LYS A 152 10.19 -7.95 12.84
CA LYS A 152 11.28 -8.77 13.39
C LYS A 152 12.63 -8.51 12.70
N THR A 153 12.59 -8.24 11.40
CA THR A 153 13.76 -7.96 10.57
C THR A 153 13.48 -6.68 9.77
N PRO A 154 13.91 -5.50 10.23
CA PRO A 154 13.74 -4.27 9.50
C PRO A 154 14.32 -4.34 8.08
N VAL A 155 13.67 -3.65 7.15
CA VAL A 155 14.17 -3.55 5.77
C VAL A 155 15.40 -2.63 5.78
N ALA A 156 16.47 -3.09 5.13
CA ALA A 156 17.67 -2.25 5.00
C ALA A 156 17.37 -1.05 4.07
N PRO A 157 17.73 0.20 4.44
CA PRO A 157 17.42 1.38 3.62
C PRO A 157 17.92 1.29 2.18
N SER A 158 19.09 0.68 1.94
CA SER A 158 19.63 0.48 0.58
C SER A 158 18.76 -0.47 -0.29
N ARG A 159 17.88 -1.24 0.33
CA ARG A 159 16.95 -2.16 -0.32
C ARG A 159 15.55 -1.57 -0.51
N VAL A 160 15.40 -0.26 -0.34
CA VAL A 160 14.15 0.48 -0.61
C VAL A 160 14.37 1.41 -1.81
N MET A 161 13.40 1.41 -2.73
CA MET A 161 13.33 2.34 -3.85
C MET A 161 11.92 2.89 -3.94
N TYR A 162 11.78 4.20 -3.85
CA TYR A 162 10.56 4.89 -4.23
C TYR A 162 10.40 4.96 -5.74
N ALA A 163 9.18 4.81 -6.22
CA ALA A 163 8.84 4.98 -7.63
C ALA A 163 7.61 5.89 -7.76
N GLY A 164 7.82 7.12 -8.17
CA GLY A 164 6.74 8.09 -8.36
C GLY A 164 6.55 9.09 -7.22
N LEU A 165 7.39 9.05 -6.17
CA LEU A 165 7.34 9.96 -5.03
C LEU A 165 7.37 11.44 -5.48
N ILE A 166 6.48 12.25 -4.92
CA ILE A 166 6.40 13.69 -5.16
C ILE A 166 7.17 14.44 -4.05
N GLU A 167 8.42 14.77 -4.33
CA GLU A 167 9.31 15.38 -3.31
C GLU A 167 8.86 16.79 -2.89
N GLU A 168 8.18 17.53 -3.76
CA GLU A 168 7.70 18.90 -3.46
C GLU A 168 6.60 18.94 -2.37
N GLY A 169 5.97 17.82 -2.07
CA GLY A 169 4.95 17.72 -1.03
C GLY A 169 5.44 17.15 0.31
N LEU A 170 6.71 16.78 0.41
CA LEU A 170 7.28 16.22 1.63
C LEU A 170 7.37 17.25 2.76
N THR A 171 7.02 16.83 3.96
CA THR A 171 7.31 17.57 5.19
C THR A 171 8.82 17.58 5.48
N GLU A 172 9.26 18.48 6.36
CA GLU A 172 10.67 18.50 6.82
C GLU A 172 11.06 17.16 7.47
N GLN A 173 10.16 16.55 8.22
CA GLN A 173 10.39 15.26 8.88
C GLN A 173 10.56 14.13 7.84
N GLU A 174 9.68 14.02 6.85
CA GLU A 174 9.79 13.02 5.78
C GLU A 174 11.08 13.20 4.97
N SER A 175 11.40 14.44 4.60
CA SER A 175 12.63 14.78 3.89
C SER A 175 13.89 14.41 4.69
N SER A 176 13.87 14.63 6.02
CA SER A 176 14.96 14.24 6.91
C SER A 176 15.13 12.72 6.95
N VAL A 177 14.03 11.95 7.12
CA VAL A 177 14.09 10.49 7.14
C VAL A 177 14.66 9.93 5.83
N ILE A 178 14.18 10.43 4.69
CA ILE A 178 14.67 10.00 3.36
C ILE A 178 16.17 10.29 3.22
N SER A 179 16.60 11.50 3.59
CA SER A 179 17.99 11.92 3.49
C SER A 179 18.91 11.16 4.44
N ASP A 180 18.52 11.04 5.72
CA ASP A 180 19.33 10.41 6.77
C ASP A 180 19.52 8.92 6.53
N LEU A 181 18.51 8.25 5.99
CA LEU A 181 18.58 6.83 5.61
C LEU A 181 19.14 6.62 4.21
N GLY A 182 19.29 7.67 3.39
CA GLY A 182 19.77 7.57 2.02
C GLY A 182 18.84 6.78 1.11
N LEU A 183 17.51 6.91 1.32
CA LEU A 183 16.52 6.20 0.52
C LEU A 183 16.56 6.66 -0.93
N GLN A 184 16.46 5.72 -1.85
CA GLN A 184 16.56 6.01 -3.27
C GLN A 184 15.20 6.33 -3.88
N ILE A 185 15.20 7.26 -4.86
CA ILE A 185 13.98 7.73 -5.52
C ILE A 185 14.15 7.61 -7.03
N ALA A 186 13.16 7.01 -7.68
CA ALA A 186 12.90 7.16 -9.10
C ALA A 186 11.72 8.13 -9.26
N ARG A 187 12.02 9.37 -9.68
CA ARG A 187 11.02 10.43 -9.83
C ARG A 187 10.01 10.11 -10.92
N PRO A 188 8.80 10.68 -10.90
CA PRO A 188 7.81 10.46 -11.96
C PRO A 188 8.37 10.71 -13.36
N GLU A 189 9.14 11.78 -13.54
CA GLU A 189 9.73 12.18 -14.83
C GLU A 189 10.73 11.15 -15.37
N GLU A 190 11.46 10.45 -14.48
CA GLU A 190 12.37 9.37 -14.85
C GLU A 190 11.62 8.10 -15.28
N LEU A 191 10.34 7.99 -14.87
CA LEU A 191 9.48 6.83 -15.14
C LEU A 191 8.53 7.01 -16.33
N TYR A 192 8.53 8.17 -17.01
CA TYR A 192 7.62 8.37 -18.14
C TYR A 192 7.94 7.47 -19.32
N GLU A 193 9.21 7.24 -19.64
CA GLU A 193 9.62 6.51 -20.84
C GLU A 193 10.27 5.14 -20.56
N ASN A 194 10.93 4.97 -19.41
CA ASN A 194 11.66 3.73 -19.08
C ASN A 194 11.67 3.47 -17.56
N SER A 195 12.24 2.35 -17.16
CA SER A 195 12.38 1.94 -15.75
C SER A 195 13.86 1.75 -15.35
N ASP A 196 14.79 2.34 -16.11
CA ASP A 196 16.23 2.11 -15.99
C ASP A 196 16.79 2.42 -14.59
N ARG A 197 16.25 3.44 -13.91
CA ARG A 197 16.64 3.80 -12.55
C ARG A 197 16.39 2.65 -11.58
N ILE A 198 15.23 2.02 -11.68
CA ILE A 198 14.80 0.92 -10.80
C ILE A 198 15.54 -0.37 -11.15
N THR A 199 15.63 -0.72 -12.43
CA THR A 199 16.30 -1.96 -12.85
C THR A 199 17.81 -1.92 -12.56
N ARG A 200 18.44 -0.75 -12.62
CA ARG A 200 19.81 -0.53 -12.19
C ARG A 200 19.96 -0.76 -10.68
N TRP A 201 19.10 -0.18 -9.86
CA TRP A 201 19.10 -0.39 -8.41
C TRP A 201 18.95 -1.87 -8.05
N ILE A 202 18.04 -2.61 -8.71
CA ILE A 202 17.88 -4.06 -8.50
C ILE A 202 19.20 -4.78 -8.71
N LYS A 203 19.94 -4.46 -9.79
CA LYS A 203 21.22 -5.06 -10.12
C LYS A 203 22.33 -4.68 -9.14
N GLU A 204 22.44 -3.39 -8.80
CA GLU A 204 23.46 -2.86 -7.88
C GLU A 204 23.31 -3.43 -6.47
N GLN A 205 22.06 -3.60 -6.00
CA GLN A 205 21.76 -4.15 -4.67
C GLN A 205 21.62 -5.70 -4.68
N ASN A 206 21.81 -6.35 -5.81
CA ASN A 206 21.63 -7.81 -5.99
C ASN A 206 20.29 -8.30 -5.44
N ILE A 207 19.19 -7.63 -5.78
CA ILE A 207 17.84 -7.95 -5.30
C ILE A 207 17.29 -9.13 -6.08
N CYS A 208 17.20 -10.29 -5.43
CA CYS A 208 16.64 -11.51 -6.01
C CYS A 208 15.16 -11.72 -5.67
N LYS A 209 14.66 -11.05 -4.64
CA LYS A 209 13.27 -11.09 -4.17
C LYS A 209 12.78 -9.66 -3.96
N LEU A 210 11.62 -9.34 -4.51
CA LEU A 210 11.06 -7.99 -4.49
C LEU A 210 9.64 -8.00 -3.93
N ALA A 211 9.37 -7.16 -2.94
CA ALA A 211 8.04 -6.74 -2.58
C ALA A 211 7.68 -5.46 -3.34
N VAL A 212 6.48 -5.41 -3.89
CA VAL A 212 5.95 -4.24 -4.59
C VAL A 212 4.74 -3.74 -3.82
N HIS A 213 4.84 -2.55 -3.25
CA HIS A 213 3.72 -1.75 -2.82
C HIS A 213 3.24 -0.92 -3.99
N LEU A 214 1.98 -1.01 -4.33
CA LEU A 214 1.33 -0.20 -5.34
C LEU A 214 0.19 0.59 -4.70
N ASP A 215 0.49 1.80 -4.29
CA ASP A 215 -0.52 2.80 -4.01
C ASP A 215 -1.06 3.34 -5.33
N LEU A 216 -2.38 3.23 -5.51
CA LEU A 216 -3.00 3.71 -6.75
C LEU A 216 -2.97 5.23 -6.87
N ASP A 217 -2.72 5.96 -5.79
CA ASP A 217 -2.63 7.41 -5.82
C ASP A 217 -1.34 7.95 -6.44
N VAL A 218 -0.37 7.07 -6.76
CA VAL A 218 0.73 7.40 -7.68
C VAL A 218 0.24 7.83 -9.05
N LEU A 219 -1.01 7.46 -9.39
CA LEU A 219 -1.63 7.79 -10.66
C LEU A 219 -2.18 9.21 -10.67
N ASN A 220 -2.13 9.83 -11.85
CA ASN A 220 -2.71 11.15 -12.07
C ASN A 220 -4.25 11.08 -12.02
N PRO A 221 -4.93 11.83 -11.11
CA PRO A 221 -6.38 11.82 -10.96
C PRO A 221 -7.16 12.33 -12.19
N ASP A 222 -6.51 13.06 -13.10
CA ASP A 222 -7.14 13.49 -14.35
C ASP A 222 -7.42 12.32 -15.31
N VAL A 223 -6.64 11.23 -15.20
CA VAL A 223 -6.74 10.05 -16.07
C VAL A 223 -7.15 8.78 -15.35
N PHE A 224 -7.08 8.74 -14.02
CA PHE A 224 -7.55 7.64 -13.18
C PHE A 224 -8.36 8.19 -12.00
N ARG A 225 -9.68 8.00 -12.02
CA ARG A 225 -10.62 8.70 -11.16
C ARG A 225 -11.00 7.98 -9.86
N SER A 226 -10.46 6.80 -9.63
CA SER A 226 -10.76 6.03 -8.41
C SER A 226 -9.71 6.26 -7.32
N LEU A 227 -9.45 7.52 -7.01
CA LEU A 227 -8.45 8.02 -6.04
C LEU A 227 -9.07 9.05 -5.12
N LEU A 228 -8.47 9.27 -3.94
CA LEU A 228 -8.87 10.34 -3.02
C LEU A 228 -8.91 11.71 -3.74
N PHE A 229 -7.88 11.98 -4.52
CA PHE A 229 -7.70 13.24 -5.26
C PHE A 229 -8.68 13.45 -6.43
N ALA A 230 -9.53 12.46 -6.73
CA ALA A 230 -10.60 12.56 -7.73
C ALA A 230 -12.00 12.50 -7.10
N GLU A 231 -12.12 12.75 -5.82
CA GLU A 231 -13.40 12.83 -5.11
C GLU A 231 -14.34 13.84 -5.78
N PRO A 232 -15.58 13.46 -6.14
CA PRO A 232 -16.57 14.39 -6.68
C PRO A 232 -17.04 15.37 -5.62
N GLU A 233 -16.98 16.67 -5.92
CA GLU A 233 -17.45 17.74 -5.02
C GLU A 233 -16.88 17.64 -3.57
N PRO A 234 -15.54 17.54 -3.42
CA PRO A 234 -14.93 17.31 -2.12
C PRO A 234 -15.19 18.50 -1.17
N GLU A 235 -15.47 18.21 0.09
CA GLU A 235 -15.57 19.24 1.14
C GLU A 235 -14.21 19.89 1.45
N PHE A 236 -13.13 19.17 1.17
CA PHE A 236 -11.75 19.59 1.40
C PHE A 236 -10.94 19.47 0.10
N ASP A 237 -10.19 20.51 -0.24
CA ASP A 237 -9.34 20.50 -1.44
C ASP A 237 -8.05 19.69 -1.18
N TRP A 238 -8.16 18.37 -1.35
CA TRP A 238 -7.06 17.43 -1.14
C TRP A 238 -5.83 17.77 -1.99
N GLN A 239 -6.04 18.17 -3.25
CA GLN A 239 -4.96 18.45 -4.19
C GLN A 239 -4.18 19.74 -3.84
N ALA A 240 -4.78 20.66 -3.07
CA ALA A 240 -4.11 21.88 -2.63
C ALA A 240 -3.15 21.63 -1.45
N VAL A 241 -3.30 20.50 -0.75
CA VAL A 241 -2.58 20.24 0.52
C VAL A 241 -1.62 19.06 0.42
N TYR A 242 -1.96 18.03 -0.35
CA TYR A 242 -1.17 16.82 -0.45
C TYR A 242 -0.57 16.62 -1.84
N PRO A 243 0.57 15.91 -1.93
CA PRO A 243 1.16 15.52 -3.21
C PRO A 243 0.18 14.72 -4.06
N VAL A 244 0.17 14.97 -5.36
CA VAL A 244 -0.72 14.33 -6.31
C VAL A 244 0.09 13.54 -7.31
N GLY A 245 -0.26 12.27 -7.50
CA GLY A 245 0.42 11.36 -8.41
C GLY A 245 0.44 11.84 -9.87
N LYS A 246 1.49 11.51 -10.60
CA LYS A 246 1.74 11.97 -11.97
C LYS A 246 1.81 10.83 -13.00
N LEU A 247 1.86 9.56 -12.56
CA LEU A 247 1.95 8.42 -13.47
C LEU A 247 0.57 8.05 -14.07
N ASN A 248 0.60 7.25 -15.13
CA ASN A 248 -0.60 6.61 -15.67
C ASN A 248 -0.49 5.07 -15.58
N LEU A 249 -1.60 4.38 -15.81
CA LEU A 249 -1.66 2.91 -15.74
C LEU A 249 -0.63 2.20 -16.64
N ALA A 250 -0.36 2.75 -17.84
CA ALA A 250 0.58 2.13 -18.77
C ALA A 250 2.03 2.24 -18.28
N GLN A 251 2.39 3.38 -17.69
CA GLN A 251 3.70 3.63 -17.09
C GLN A 251 3.91 2.73 -15.87
N THR A 252 2.93 2.67 -14.97
CA THR A 252 2.97 1.80 -13.78
C THR A 252 3.06 0.33 -14.16
N LEU A 253 2.26 -0.13 -15.13
CA LEU A 253 2.34 -1.50 -15.64
C LEU A 253 3.71 -1.81 -16.26
N ARG A 254 4.29 -0.86 -17.02
CA ARG A 254 5.64 -1.03 -17.58
C ARG A 254 6.66 -1.21 -16.46
N VAL A 255 6.65 -0.34 -15.42
CA VAL A 255 7.55 -0.48 -14.26
C VAL A 255 7.47 -1.88 -13.67
N ILE A 256 6.28 -2.38 -13.39
CA ILE A 256 6.08 -3.72 -12.80
C ILE A 256 6.59 -4.82 -13.74
N ARG A 257 6.37 -4.70 -15.05
CA ARG A 257 6.88 -5.67 -16.04
C ARG A 257 8.41 -5.66 -16.14
N ASP A 258 9.01 -4.48 -16.19
CA ASP A 258 10.46 -4.34 -16.31
C ASP A 258 11.15 -4.92 -15.07
N VAL A 259 10.66 -4.63 -13.86
CA VAL A 259 11.24 -5.20 -12.64
C VAL A 259 11.00 -6.71 -12.54
N SER A 260 9.87 -7.22 -13.02
CA SER A 260 9.58 -8.66 -13.04
C SER A 260 10.49 -9.46 -14.00
N ALA A 261 11.13 -8.79 -14.96
CA ALA A 261 12.12 -9.39 -15.85
C ALA A 261 13.51 -9.50 -15.18
N GLU A 262 13.79 -8.67 -14.17
CA GLU A 262 15.09 -8.60 -13.50
C GLU A 262 15.13 -9.36 -12.16
N THR A 263 13.98 -9.48 -11.47
CA THR A 263 13.89 -10.10 -10.15
C THR A 263 12.55 -10.79 -9.94
N GLU A 264 12.47 -11.69 -8.96
CA GLU A 264 11.22 -12.34 -8.60
C GLU A 264 10.38 -11.44 -7.67
N ILE A 265 9.19 -11.06 -8.12
CA ILE A 265 8.21 -10.38 -7.27
C ILE A 265 7.56 -11.45 -6.38
N VAL A 266 7.79 -11.35 -5.08
CA VAL A 266 7.25 -12.28 -4.07
C VAL A 266 5.99 -11.74 -3.38
N ILE A 267 5.82 -10.41 -3.36
CA ILE A 267 4.60 -9.75 -2.89
C ILE A 267 4.23 -8.64 -3.87
N ILE A 268 2.92 -8.50 -4.09
CA ILE A 268 2.32 -7.28 -4.61
C ILE A 268 1.12 -6.91 -3.74
N GLY A 269 1.18 -5.74 -3.10
CA GLY A 269 0.05 -5.09 -2.44
C GLY A 269 -0.50 -3.99 -3.33
N ILE A 270 -1.84 -3.91 -3.43
CA ILE A 270 -2.53 -2.86 -4.20
C ILE A 270 -3.48 -2.17 -3.22
N THR A 271 -3.32 -0.86 -3.05
CA THR A 271 -3.98 -0.07 -2.02
C THR A 271 -4.62 1.21 -2.58
N GLU A 272 -5.36 1.90 -1.76
CA GLU A 272 -5.92 3.24 -2.00
C GLU A 272 -6.89 3.33 -3.21
N HIS A 273 -7.63 2.23 -3.49
CA HIS A 273 -8.68 2.24 -4.51
C HIS A 273 -9.96 2.85 -3.95
N LEU A 274 -10.29 4.06 -4.39
CA LEU A 274 -11.50 4.78 -3.99
C LEU A 274 -12.44 4.98 -5.20
N PRO A 275 -13.29 4.00 -5.52
CA PRO A 275 -14.15 4.02 -6.71
C PRO A 275 -15.41 4.85 -6.49
N TRP A 276 -15.30 6.18 -6.47
CA TRP A 276 -16.36 7.14 -6.16
C TRP A 276 -17.63 6.94 -6.95
N ASP A 277 -17.53 6.77 -8.26
CA ASP A 277 -18.73 6.61 -9.13
C ASP A 277 -19.50 5.32 -8.77
N ALA A 278 -18.78 4.21 -8.50
CA ALA A 278 -19.40 2.96 -8.08
C ALA A 278 -20.03 3.09 -6.68
N TRP A 279 -19.38 3.80 -5.78
CA TRP A 279 -19.88 4.08 -4.44
C TRP A 279 -21.14 4.93 -4.49
N ASN A 280 -21.11 6.05 -5.22
CA ASN A 280 -22.25 6.95 -5.36
C ASN A 280 -23.44 6.23 -6.00
N LEU A 281 -23.19 5.36 -6.99
CA LEU A 281 -24.24 4.51 -7.57
C LEU A 281 -24.81 3.52 -6.55
N LYS A 282 -23.98 2.86 -5.75
CA LYS A 282 -24.42 1.98 -4.65
C LYS A 282 -25.33 2.72 -3.67
N GLU A 283 -24.96 3.94 -3.25
CA GLU A 283 -25.75 4.75 -2.34
C GLU A 283 -27.08 5.22 -2.97
N LEU A 284 -27.09 5.50 -4.27
CA LEU A 284 -28.32 5.77 -5.00
C LEU A 284 -29.24 4.56 -5.03
N LEU A 285 -28.70 3.37 -5.35
CA LEU A 285 -29.49 2.13 -5.45
C LEU A 285 -30.18 1.80 -4.12
N LYS A 286 -29.52 2.02 -2.98
CA LYS A 286 -30.14 1.85 -1.63
C LYS A 286 -31.39 2.73 -1.41
N LYS A 287 -31.49 3.84 -2.12
CA LYS A 287 -32.60 4.82 -1.97
C LYS A 287 -33.73 4.62 -2.98
N LEU A 288 -33.55 3.73 -3.95
CA LEU A 288 -34.60 3.46 -4.94
C LEU A 288 -35.76 2.68 -4.32
N PRO A 289 -37.04 3.03 -4.67
CA PRO A 289 -38.20 2.23 -4.28
C PRO A 289 -38.04 0.78 -4.75
N ILE A 290 -38.58 -0.16 -3.98
CA ILE A 290 -38.58 -1.62 -4.25
C ILE A 290 -37.22 -2.32 -4.29
N MET A 291 -36.10 -1.61 -4.12
CA MET A 291 -34.78 -2.25 -4.06
C MET A 291 -34.47 -2.86 -2.67
N ASN A 292 -35.22 -2.50 -1.64
CA ASN A 292 -35.02 -2.93 -0.25
C ASN A 292 -36.23 -3.74 0.29
N GLU A 293 -37.06 -4.32 -0.59
CA GLU A 293 -38.20 -5.17 -0.23
C GLU A 293 -37.79 -6.65 -0.08
#